data_82ba8af80842ebefe8be298cb74b2104
#
_entry.id   82ba8af80842ebefe8be298cb74b2104
#
_cell.length_a   1.000
_cell.length_b   1.000
_cell.length_c   1.000
_cell.angle_alpha   90.00
_cell.angle_beta   90.00
_cell.angle_gamma   90.00
#
_symmetry.space_group_name_H-M   'P 1'
#
loop_
_entity.id
_entity.type
_entity.pdbx_description
1 polymer ?
#
loop_
_entity_poly.entity_id
_entity_poly.type
_entity_poly.pdbx_seq_one_letter_code
_entity_poly.pdbx_strand_id
1 'polypeptide(L)'
;MNCIENCSLIQWPDDQQSYDAAVNENPANANSSSRTRRKRSLINYSKLWANGRTLKIAFIDGPDDEHKQKIIDAASQWLPYINLRFDFVDGLEGDIRIATKNNVNSSMLGTDALLIHPDWPTMDLGVNPDHEDFAVIVTHEFGHALGAMHEHQHPEANIPWDKPKVYAFYQNREMNPLTIEQVDRNLFQPFDTIEAIYTPYDRKSVMHHPVANTLTLGDWEIPINRKISKKDKKLMKLLYPKRYQSSYP
;
A
#
# COMPACT_ATOMS: atom_id res chain seq x y z
N MET A 1 -15.88 1.79 14.86
CA MET A 1 -15.46 2.08 13.47
C MET A 1 -14.14 1.35 13.28
N ASN A 2 -14.00 0.47 12.30
CA ASN A 2 -12.78 -0.31 12.14
C ASN A 2 -11.65 0.59 11.64
N CYS A 3 -10.52 0.62 12.34
CA CYS A 3 -9.37 1.48 11.98
C CYS A 3 -8.84 1.24 10.55
N ILE A 4 -8.98 0.03 10.01
CA ILE A 4 -8.56 -0.31 8.63
C ILE A 4 -9.45 0.36 7.57
N GLU A 5 -10.72 0.69 7.87
CA GLU A 5 -11.56 1.46 6.95
C GLU A 5 -11.09 2.91 6.75
N ASN A 6 -10.15 3.37 7.58
CA ASN A 6 -9.54 4.69 7.51
C ASN A 6 -8.12 4.65 6.91
N CYS A 7 -7.65 3.51 6.43
CA CYS A 7 -6.39 3.41 5.71
C CYS A 7 -6.54 4.03 4.31
N SER A 8 -5.59 4.86 3.92
CA SER A 8 -5.62 5.58 2.64
C SER A 8 -4.33 5.37 1.87
N LEU A 9 -4.45 4.86 0.65
CA LEU A 9 -3.36 4.83 -0.29
C LEU A 9 -3.22 6.21 -0.93
N ILE A 10 -2.03 6.81 -0.83
CA ILE A 10 -1.72 8.09 -1.45
C ILE A 10 -0.83 7.84 -2.66
N GLN A 11 -1.24 8.37 -3.81
CA GLN A 11 -0.44 8.37 -5.03
C GLN A 11 -0.08 9.79 -5.41
N TRP A 12 1.11 9.97 -5.96
CA TRP A 12 1.53 11.28 -6.46
C TRP A 12 0.65 11.69 -7.67
N PRO A 13 0.13 12.93 -7.70
CA PRO A 13 -0.87 13.33 -8.70
C PRO A 13 -0.29 13.58 -10.10
N ASP A 14 1.03 13.78 -10.22
CA ASP A 14 1.70 13.98 -11.50
C ASP A 14 2.34 12.66 -11.97
N ASP A 15 1.72 12.03 -12.97
CA ASP A 15 2.15 10.73 -13.49
C ASP A 15 3.55 10.78 -14.09
N GLN A 16 3.97 11.91 -14.70
CA GLN A 16 5.31 12.02 -15.29
C GLN A 16 6.38 12.10 -14.19
N GLN A 17 6.16 12.90 -13.15
CA GLN A 17 7.09 12.98 -12.01
C GLN A 17 7.18 11.64 -11.29
N SER A 18 6.05 10.97 -11.09
CA SER A 18 6.00 9.65 -10.46
C SER A 18 6.75 8.60 -11.29
N TYR A 19 6.59 8.62 -12.63
CA TYR A 19 7.34 7.77 -13.55
C TYR A 19 8.85 8.02 -13.46
N ASP A 20 9.26 9.28 -13.54
CA ASP A 20 10.68 9.66 -13.53
C ASP A 20 11.33 9.24 -12.20
N ALA A 21 10.66 9.47 -11.06
CA ALA A 21 11.13 9.03 -9.76
C ALA A 21 11.26 7.49 -9.69
N ALA A 22 10.25 6.77 -10.16
CA ALA A 22 10.24 5.32 -10.14
C ALA A 22 11.35 4.71 -11.01
N VAL A 23 11.56 5.25 -12.22
CA VAL A 23 12.58 4.74 -13.16
C VAL A 23 13.99 5.13 -12.74
N ASN A 24 14.18 6.32 -12.17
CA ASN A 24 15.47 6.74 -11.61
C ASN A 24 15.87 5.86 -10.43
N GLU A 25 14.93 5.50 -9.56
CA GLU A 25 15.17 4.58 -8.46
C GLU A 25 15.45 3.16 -8.94
N ASN A 26 14.63 2.68 -9.88
CA ASN A 26 14.71 1.33 -10.39
C ASN A 26 14.35 1.29 -11.89
N PRO A 27 15.34 1.21 -12.79
CA PRO A 27 15.08 1.17 -14.24
C PRO A 27 14.15 0.02 -14.69
N ALA A 28 14.01 -1.04 -13.91
CA ALA A 28 13.06 -2.11 -14.19
C ALA A 28 11.57 -1.69 -14.03
N ASN A 29 11.30 -0.54 -13.43
CA ASN A 29 9.96 0.04 -13.36
C ASN A 29 9.48 0.52 -14.74
N ALA A 30 10.39 0.89 -15.65
CA ALA A 30 10.01 1.18 -17.03
C ALA A 30 9.55 -0.12 -17.70
N ASN A 31 8.29 -0.18 -18.11
CA ASN A 31 7.76 -1.38 -18.76
C ASN A 31 8.46 -1.69 -20.09
N SER A 32 9.11 -2.82 -20.12
CA SER A 32 9.73 -3.38 -21.34
C SER A 32 8.75 -4.15 -22.24
N SER A 33 7.47 -4.25 -21.88
CA SER A 33 6.53 -5.20 -22.49
C SER A 33 5.61 -4.67 -23.59
N SER A 34 5.77 -3.44 -24.11
CA SER A 34 5.01 -3.06 -25.30
C SER A 34 5.86 -2.88 -26.56
N ARG A 35 6.16 -4.00 -27.24
CA ARG A 35 6.57 -4.00 -28.67
C ARG A 35 5.43 -3.65 -29.63
N THR A 36 4.34 -3.09 -29.18
CA THR A 36 3.25 -2.65 -30.05
C THR A 36 3.04 -1.15 -29.91
N ARG A 37 3.44 -0.43 -30.98
CA ARG A 37 3.08 0.97 -31.21
C ARG A 37 1.57 1.14 -31.12
N ARG A 38 1.04 1.52 -29.97
CA ARG A 38 -0.28 2.17 -29.85
C ARG A 38 -0.19 3.38 -28.94
N LYS A 39 -0.52 4.51 -29.57
CA LYS A 39 -0.89 5.84 -29.09
C LYS A 39 -0.66 6.14 -27.60
N ARG A 40 0.23 7.13 -27.37
CA ARG A 40 0.30 8.09 -26.27
C ARG A 40 -0.97 8.13 -25.41
N SER A 41 -1.04 7.35 -24.38
CA SER A 41 -1.79 7.67 -23.16
C SER A 41 -1.25 6.76 -22.06
N LEU A 42 -0.81 7.41 -20.99
CA LEU A 42 -0.41 6.88 -19.72
C LEU A 42 0.74 5.85 -19.76
N ILE A 43 1.79 6.23 -19.12
CA ILE A 43 3.04 5.49 -18.98
C ILE A 43 2.78 4.34 -18.01
N ASN A 44 2.82 3.11 -18.54
CA ASN A 44 2.73 1.91 -17.72
C ASN A 44 4.04 1.71 -16.97
N TYR A 45 4.03 1.85 -15.67
CA TYR A 45 5.21 1.64 -14.82
C TYR A 45 4.81 1.13 -13.43
N SER A 46 5.71 0.40 -12.80
CA SER A 46 5.58 0.02 -11.41
C SER A 46 6.35 1.00 -10.51
N LYS A 47 5.94 1.11 -9.26
CA LYS A 47 6.54 2.02 -8.27
C LYS A 47 7.38 1.24 -7.26
N LEU A 48 8.22 0.34 -7.77
CA LEU A 48 9.00 -0.58 -6.94
C LEU A 48 10.38 -0.03 -6.63
N TRP A 49 10.83 -0.23 -5.41
CA TRP A 49 12.20 0.02 -5.00
C TRP A 49 13.19 -0.87 -5.74
N ALA A 50 14.44 -0.45 -5.85
CA ALA A 50 15.48 -1.28 -6.46
C ALA A 50 15.68 -2.56 -5.65
N ASN A 51 15.64 -3.71 -6.31
CA ASN A 51 15.77 -5.01 -5.66
C ASN A 51 17.13 -5.17 -4.97
N GLY A 52 17.12 -5.55 -3.72
CA GLY A 52 18.33 -5.64 -2.88
C GLY A 52 18.66 -4.38 -2.09
N ARG A 53 17.90 -3.28 -2.27
CA ARG A 53 18.09 -2.01 -1.56
C ARG A 53 17.89 -2.18 -0.05
N THR A 54 18.58 -1.34 0.73
CA THR A 54 18.25 -1.04 2.11
C THR A 54 17.41 0.23 2.12
N LEU A 55 16.17 0.13 2.60
CA LEU A 55 15.29 1.27 2.80
C LEU A 55 15.57 1.87 4.16
N LYS A 56 15.87 3.16 4.19
CA LYS A 56 16.00 3.94 5.42
C LYS A 56 14.60 4.39 5.85
N ILE A 57 14.18 3.99 7.04
CA ILE A 57 12.84 4.21 7.57
C ILE A 57 12.96 5.08 8.81
N ALA A 58 12.50 6.33 8.72
CA ALA A 58 12.69 7.34 9.76
C ALA A 58 11.42 7.57 10.58
N PHE A 59 11.55 7.60 11.91
CA PHE A 59 10.52 8.07 12.82
C PHE A 59 10.67 9.58 13.00
N ILE A 60 9.78 10.38 12.39
CA ILE A 60 9.97 11.84 12.30
C ILE A 60 9.41 12.62 13.48
N ASP A 61 8.52 12.04 14.27
CA ASP A 61 7.83 12.71 15.39
C ASP A 61 8.13 12.10 16.76
N GLY A 62 9.11 11.19 16.82
CA GLY A 62 9.68 10.65 18.04
C GLY A 62 8.68 9.85 18.90
N PRO A 63 8.07 8.77 18.41
CA PRO A 63 7.36 7.81 19.24
C PRO A 63 8.31 7.18 20.28
N ASP A 64 7.78 6.68 21.39
CA ASP A 64 8.60 5.97 22.38
C ASP A 64 9.12 4.62 21.84
N ASP A 65 10.07 4.04 22.53
CA ASP A 65 10.76 2.83 22.07
C ASP A 65 9.82 1.61 21.98
N GLU A 66 8.81 1.52 22.84
CA GLU A 66 7.82 0.43 22.77
C GLU A 66 6.97 0.56 21.51
N HIS A 67 6.49 1.77 21.20
CA HIS A 67 5.72 2.05 19.99
C HIS A 67 6.56 1.78 18.73
N LYS A 68 7.83 2.26 18.69
CA LYS A 68 8.76 1.95 17.61
C LYS A 68 8.91 0.43 17.40
N GLN A 69 9.12 -0.31 18.49
CA GLN A 69 9.30 -1.76 18.40
C GLN A 69 8.07 -2.47 17.83
N LYS A 70 6.86 -2.07 18.24
CA LYS A 70 5.61 -2.61 17.68
C LYS A 70 5.50 -2.35 16.17
N ILE A 71 5.92 -1.15 15.70
CA ILE A 71 5.96 -0.81 14.26
C ILE A 71 6.99 -1.69 13.53
N ILE A 72 8.22 -1.79 14.08
CA ILE A 72 9.31 -2.59 13.50
C ILE A 72 8.90 -4.05 13.35
N ASP A 73 8.29 -4.63 14.38
CA ASP A 73 7.84 -6.03 14.37
C ASP A 73 6.76 -6.28 13.31
N ALA A 74 5.79 -5.37 13.19
CA ALA A 74 4.72 -5.48 12.21
C ALA A 74 5.24 -5.30 10.77
N ALA A 75 6.06 -4.28 10.51
CA ALA A 75 6.68 -4.01 9.21
C ALA A 75 7.57 -5.17 8.76
N SER A 76 8.35 -5.73 9.69
CA SER A 76 9.31 -6.80 9.43
C SER A 76 8.66 -8.11 9.00
N GLN A 77 7.34 -8.26 9.14
CA GLN A 77 6.62 -9.43 8.63
C GLN A 77 6.75 -9.60 7.10
N TRP A 78 7.06 -8.55 6.35
CA TRP A 78 7.31 -8.62 4.90
C TRP A 78 8.71 -9.14 4.54
N LEU A 79 9.73 -8.94 5.38
CA LEU A 79 11.14 -9.25 5.09
C LEU A 79 11.41 -10.70 4.64
N PRO A 80 10.72 -11.75 5.14
CA PRO A 80 10.91 -13.11 4.66
C PRO A 80 10.56 -13.29 3.16
N TYR A 81 9.74 -12.39 2.59
CA TYR A 81 9.17 -12.52 1.25
C TYR A 81 9.74 -11.56 0.22
N ILE A 82 10.61 -10.63 0.62
CA ILE A 82 11.20 -9.61 -0.23
C ILE A 82 12.73 -9.65 -0.15
N ASN A 83 13.39 -9.18 -1.20
CA ASN A 83 14.83 -8.95 -1.21
C ASN A 83 15.14 -7.47 -0.97
N LEU A 84 14.61 -6.93 0.12
CA LEU A 84 14.92 -5.60 0.64
C LEU A 84 15.40 -5.73 2.09
N ARG A 85 16.05 -4.71 2.59
CA ARG A 85 16.41 -4.56 4.01
C ARG A 85 15.78 -3.30 4.56
N PHE A 86 15.44 -3.29 5.84
CA PHE A 86 14.91 -2.13 6.54
C PHE A 86 15.96 -1.65 7.53
N ASP A 87 16.23 -0.35 7.51
CA ASP A 87 17.11 0.36 8.42
C ASP A 87 16.28 1.44 9.13
N PHE A 88 15.88 1.16 10.36
CA PHE A 88 15.05 2.07 11.15
C PHE A 88 15.92 3.07 11.90
N VAL A 89 15.59 4.36 11.75
CA VAL A 89 16.34 5.47 12.33
C VAL A 89 15.40 6.52 12.93
N ASP A 90 15.93 7.38 13.79
CA ASP A 90 15.22 8.58 14.25
C ASP A 90 15.60 9.79 13.39
N GLY A 91 14.67 10.74 13.25
CA GLY A 91 14.89 12.00 12.53
C GLY A 91 14.17 12.07 11.19
N LEU A 92 14.52 13.05 10.36
CA LEU A 92 13.80 13.37 9.13
C LEU A 92 14.34 12.65 7.89
N GLU A 93 15.55 12.12 7.95
CA GLU A 93 16.21 11.53 6.78
C GLU A 93 15.81 10.08 6.57
N GLY A 94 14.86 9.81 5.70
CA GLY A 94 14.44 8.47 5.34
C GLY A 94 13.78 8.39 3.97
N ASP A 95 13.86 7.22 3.34
CA ASP A 95 13.10 6.88 2.14
C ASP A 95 11.60 6.80 2.47
N ILE A 96 11.31 6.20 3.63
CA ILE A 96 9.99 6.16 4.25
C ILE A 96 10.08 6.96 5.55
N ARG A 97 9.21 7.93 5.74
CA ARG A 97 9.15 8.81 6.91
C ARG A 97 7.81 8.63 7.61
N ILE A 98 7.86 8.10 8.82
CA ILE A 98 6.68 7.72 9.60
C ILE A 98 6.36 8.82 10.61
N ALA A 99 5.11 9.31 10.55
CA ALA A 99 4.48 10.10 11.61
C ALA A 99 3.45 9.24 12.36
N THR A 100 3.41 9.37 13.69
CA THR A 100 2.53 8.58 14.56
C THR A 100 1.49 9.42 15.31
N LYS A 101 1.59 10.75 15.23
CA LYS A 101 0.73 11.69 15.96
C LYS A 101 -0.48 12.19 15.19
N ASN A 102 -0.58 11.84 13.91
CA ASN A 102 -1.75 12.16 13.09
C ASN A 102 -2.87 11.13 13.34
N ASN A 103 -4.14 11.55 13.21
CA ASN A 103 -5.29 10.66 13.44
C ASN A 103 -5.72 9.92 12.16
N VAL A 104 -4.76 9.58 11.31
CA VAL A 104 -4.98 8.89 10.03
C VAL A 104 -3.97 7.75 9.87
N ASN A 105 -4.34 6.75 9.07
CA ASN A 105 -3.40 5.74 8.61
C ASN A 105 -3.33 5.87 7.09
N SER A 106 -2.13 6.07 6.58
CA SER A 106 -1.92 6.24 5.15
C SER A 106 -0.48 5.97 4.76
N SER A 107 -0.25 5.62 3.52
CA SER A 107 1.08 5.50 2.95
C SER A 107 1.11 5.98 1.51
N MET A 108 2.24 6.58 1.13
CA MET A 108 2.59 6.76 -0.27
C MET A 108 2.83 5.40 -0.93
N LEU A 109 2.48 5.30 -2.21
CA LEU A 109 2.70 4.06 -2.98
C LEU A 109 4.15 3.96 -3.46
N GLY A 110 4.91 3.05 -2.85
CA GLY A 110 6.27 2.74 -3.27
C GLY A 110 7.15 3.98 -3.44
N THR A 111 7.75 4.12 -4.61
CA THR A 111 8.70 5.20 -4.94
C THR A 111 8.10 6.61 -5.01
N ASP A 112 6.75 6.76 -4.98
CA ASP A 112 6.13 8.09 -4.84
C ASP A 112 6.57 8.78 -3.53
N ALA A 113 6.99 8.01 -2.53
CA ALA A 113 7.58 8.55 -1.30
C ALA A 113 8.78 9.46 -1.53
N LEU A 114 9.52 9.27 -2.64
CA LEU A 114 10.68 10.08 -3.01
C LEU A 114 10.32 11.51 -3.46
N LEU A 115 9.05 11.74 -3.82
CA LEU A 115 8.54 13.03 -4.30
C LEU A 115 8.03 13.92 -3.17
N ILE A 116 7.84 13.36 -1.99
CA ILE A 116 7.34 14.09 -0.82
C ILE A 116 8.47 14.94 -0.23
N HIS A 117 8.15 16.20 0.08
CA HIS A 117 9.12 17.11 0.70
C HIS A 117 9.79 16.44 1.91
N PRO A 118 11.12 16.61 2.11
CA PRO A 118 11.87 15.91 3.16
C PRO A 118 11.32 16.08 4.59
N ASP A 119 10.71 17.22 4.88
CA ASP A 119 10.16 17.52 6.21
C ASP A 119 8.77 16.90 6.47
N TRP A 120 8.17 16.27 5.47
CA TRP A 120 6.82 15.72 5.57
C TRP A 120 6.82 14.20 5.65
N PRO A 121 5.83 13.60 6.34
CA PRO A 121 5.69 12.16 6.38
C PRO A 121 5.35 11.61 5.00
N THR A 122 5.79 10.38 4.74
CA THR A 122 5.36 9.56 3.60
C THR A 122 4.45 8.43 4.04
N MET A 123 4.32 8.25 5.36
CA MET A 123 3.45 7.29 5.99
C MET A 123 2.93 7.87 7.31
N ASP A 124 1.64 7.80 7.53
CA ASP A 124 0.99 8.12 8.80
C ASP A 124 0.46 6.85 9.45
N LEU A 125 0.78 6.65 10.74
CA LEU A 125 0.34 5.52 11.55
C LEU A 125 -0.32 6.07 12.83
N GLY A 126 -1.51 6.66 12.68
CA GLY A 126 -2.26 7.28 13.77
C GLY A 126 -3.03 6.30 14.65
N VAL A 127 -2.97 5.01 14.35
CA VAL A 127 -3.59 3.97 15.17
C VAL A 127 -2.92 3.85 16.51
N ASN A 128 -3.73 3.75 17.58
CA ASN A 128 -3.20 3.54 18.93
C ASN A 128 -2.39 2.23 19.00
N PRO A 129 -1.14 2.24 19.55
CA PRO A 129 -0.28 1.06 19.63
C PRO A 129 -0.88 -0.10 20.43
N ASP A 130 -1.88 0.14 21.27
CA ASP A 130 -2.61 -0.89 22.03
C ASP A 130 -3.89 -1.38 21.34
N HIS A 131 -4.22 -0.85 20.16
CA HIS A 131 -5.38 -1.30 19.41
C HIS A 131 -5.15 -2.72 18.87
N GLU A 132 -6.17 -3.58 18.93
CA GLU A 132 -6.09 -4.99 18.48
C GLU A 132 -5.68 -5.14 16.99
N ASP A 133 -5.99 -4.13 16.17
CA ASP A 133 -5.66 -4.11 14.74
C ASP A 133 -4.36 -3.37 14.43
N PHE A 134 -3.61 -2.90 15.44
CA PHE A 134 -2.38 -2.13 15.22
C PHE A 134 -1.42 -2.82 14.26
N ALA A 135 -1.07 -4.07 14.54
CA ALA A 135 -0.10 -4.80 13.73
C ALA A 135 -0.55 -5.01 12.28
N VAL A 136 -1.85 -5.25 12.05
CA VAL A 136 -2.36 -5.42 10.69
C VAL A 136 -2.40 -4.10 9.93
N ILE A 137 -2.73 -2.99 10.59
CA ILE A 137 -2.71 -1.66 9.96
C ILE A 137 -1.29 -1.30 9.53
N VAL A 138 -0.30 -1.44 10.43
CA VAL A 138 1.11 -1.21 10.08
C VAL A 138 1.56 -2.12 8.93
N THR A 139 1.22 -3.41 8.97
CA THR A 139 1.55 -4.36 7.90
C THR A 139 0.92 -3.94 6.57
N HIS A 140 -0.33 -3.45 6.58
CA HIS A 140 -1.04 -2.96 5.41
C HIS A 140 -0.37 -1.72 4.81
N GLU A 141 -0.09 -0.69 5.62
CA GLU A 141 0.57 0.54 5.15
C GLU A 141 1.98 0.27 4.61
N PHE A 142 2.73 -0.64 5.24
CA PHE A 142 4.00 -1.10 4.68
C PHE A 142 3.83 -1.86 3.36
N GLY A 143 2.72 -2.57 3.16
CA GLY A 143 2.38 -3.14 1.85
C GLY A 143 2.31 -2.08 0.76
N HIS A 144 1.66 -0.93 1.03
CA HIS A 144 1.64 0.22 0.13
C HIS A 144 3.02 0.83 -0.09
N ALA A 145 3.78 1.04 0.98
CA ALA A 145 5.15 1.54 0.88
C ALA A 145 6.06 0.61 0.04
N LEU A 146 5.73 -0.66 -0.06
CA LEU A 146 6.40 -1.65 -0.93
C LEU A 146 5.78 -1.76 -2.33
N GLY A 147 4.81 -0.93 -2.68
CA GLY A 147 4.19 -0.87 -4.02
C GLY A 147 2.96 -1.74 -4.21
N ALA A 148 2.37 -2.30 -3.14
CA ALA A 148 1.12 -3.06 -3.25
C ALA A 148 -0.11 -2.13 -3.30
N MET A 149 -1.05 -2.43 -4.20
CA MET A 149 -2.34 -1.75 -4.31
C MET A 149 -3.39 -2.39 -3.38
N HIS A 150 -4.52 -1.70 -3.21
CA HIS A 150 -5.65 -2.27 -2.49
C HIS A 150 -6.27 -3.45 -3.23
N GLU A 151 -6.41 -4.58 -2.57
CA GLU A 151 -6.94 -5.80 -3.18
C GLU A 151 -8.45 -5.71 -3.49
N HIS A 152 -9.22 -4.85 -2.80
CA HIS A 152 -10.64 -4.63 -3.14
C HIS A 152 -10.83 -3.92 -4.49
N GLN A 153 -9.80 -3.24 -5.00
CA GLN A 153 -9.77 -2.63 -6.33
C GLN A 153 -9.23 -3.58 -7.41
N HIS A 154 -9.00 -4.85 -7.08
CA HIS A 154 -8.56 -5.85 -8.05
C HIS A 154 -9.61 -6.01 -9.16
N PRO A 155 -9.22 -6.06 -10.44
CA PRO A 155 -10.16 -6.17 -11.57
C PRO A 155 -11.10 -7.38 -11.50
N GLU A 156 -10.69 -8.45 -10.82
CA GLU A 156 -11.48 -9.66 -10.61
C GLU A 156 -12.26 -9.67 -9.28
N ALA A 157 -12.23 -8.57 -8.51
CA ALA A 157 -12.80 -8.55 -7.15
C ALA A 157 -14.31 -8.81 -7.13
N ASN A 158 -15.07 -8.36 -8.14
CA ASN A 158 -16.52 -8.58 -8.29
C ASN A 158 -17.32 -8.44 -6.98
N ILE A 159 -16.99 -7.42 -6.16
CA ILE A 159 -17.66 -7.15 -4.89
C ILE A 159 -19.08 -6.66 -5.20
N PRO A 160 -20.13 -7.31 -4.67
CA PRO A 160 -21.52 -6.94 -4.95
C PRO A 160 -21.95 -5.70 -4.15
N TRP A 161 -21.33 -4.54 -4.42
CA TRP A 161 -21.60 -3.30 -3.71
C TRP A 161 -23.07 -2.85 -3.83
N ASP A 162 -23.69 -2.50 -2.70
CA ASP A 162 -24.90 -1.68 -2.65
C ASP A 162 -24.46 -0.20 -2.73
N LYS A 163 -24.20 0.27 -3.96
CA LYS A 163 -23.62 1.61 -4.19
C LYS A 163 -24.37 2.74 -3.49
N PRO A 164 -25.73 2.81 -3.50
CA PRO A 164 -26.44 3.82 -2.75
C PRO A 164 -26.13 3.84 -1.26
N LYS A 165 -26.05 2.65 -0.63
CA LYS A 165 -25.67 2.55 0.79
C LYS A 165 -24.22 2.93 1.04
N VAL A 166 -23.31 2.55 0.14
CA VAL A 166 -21.90 2.91 0.24
C VAL A 166 -21.73 4.43 0.16
N TYR A 167 -22.36 5.11 -0.80
CA TYR A 167 -22.30 6.56 -0.88
C TYR A 167 -22.85 7.23 0.38
N ALA A 168 -24.03 6.81 0.84
CA ALA A 168 -24.61 7.32 2.08
C ALA A 168 -23.71 7.12 3.29
N PHE A 169 -23.08 5.94 3.40
CA PHE A 169 -22.16 5.64 4.49
C PHE A 169 -20.95 6.56 4.51
N TYR A 170 -20.27 6.74 3.37
CA TYR A 170 -19.06 7.55 3.30
C TYR A 170 -19.32 9.05 3.35
N GLN A 171 -20.45 9.55 2.82
CA GLN A 171 -20.83 10.94 2.90
C GLN A 171 -21.26 11.38 4.31
N ASN A 172 -21.84 10.46 5.10
CA ASN A 172 -22.32 10.75 6.46
C ASN A 172 -21.28 10.46 7.55
N ARG A 173 -20.03 10.21 7.21
CA ARG A 173 -18.95 10.07 8.21
C ARG A 173 -18.74 11.38 8.96
N GLU A 174 -18.65 11.31 10.29
CA GLU A 174 -18.34 12.47 11.12
C GLU A 174 -16.93 13.00 10.87
N MET A 175 -16.00 12.08 10.58
CA MET A 175 -14.61 12.43 10.24
C MET A 175 -14.32 12.02 8.78
N ASN A 176 -13.76 12.95 8.02
CA ASN A 176 -13.37 12.75 6.63
C ASN A 176 -14.49 12.21 5.72
N PRO A 177 -15.64 12.92 5.61
CA PRO A 177 -16.68 12.54 4.65
C PRO A 177 -16.11 12.58 3.23
N LEU A 178 -16.47 11.59 2.41
CA LEU A 178 -16.02 11.49 1.02
C LEU A 178 -17.11 11.95 0.07
N THR A 179 -16.73 12.62 -1.02
CA THR A 179 -17.63 12.89 -2.15
C THR A 179 -17.90 11.60 -2.93
N ILE A 180 -18.95 11.61 -3.77
CA ILE A 180 -19.28 10.46 -4.63
C ILE A 180 -18.07 10.10 -5.51
N GLU A 181 -17.41 11.09 -6.11
CA GLU A 181 -16.24 10.89 -6.98
C GLU A 181 -15.06 10.28 -6.22
N GLN A 182 -14.88 10.65 -4.95
CA GLN A 182 -13.85 10.06 -4.10
C GLN A 182 -14.19 8.62 -3.75
N VAL A 183 -15.45 8.32 -3.46
CA VAL A 183 -15.93 6.95 -3.22
C VAL A 183 -15.75 6.09 -4.47
N ASP A 184 -16.13 6.59 -5.64
CA ASP A 184 -15.95 5.87 -6.91
C ASP A 184 -14.48 5.54 -7.14
N ARG A 185 -13.60 6.51 -6.98
CA ARG A 185 -12.15 6.34 -7.17
C ARG A 185 -11.53 5.37 -6.16
N ASN A 186 -11.89 5.50 -4.89
CA ASN A 186 -11.21 4.78 -3.80
C ASN A 186 -11.76 3.36 -3.59
N LEU A 187 -13.00 3.10 -4.01
CA LEU A 187 -13.66 1.82 -3.74
C LEU A 187 -14.07 1.06 -5.00
N PHE A 188 -14.59 1.73 -6.01
CA PHE A 188 -15.21 1.04 -7.14
C PHE A 188 -14.35 1.00 -8.39
N GLN A 189 -13.41 1.93 -8.53
CA GLN A 189 -12.53 1.96 -9.69
C GLN A 189 -11.46 0.87 -9.54
N PRO A 190 -11.45 -0.15 -10.41
CA PRO A 190 -10.37 -1.12 -10.42
C PRO A 190 -9.04 -0.45 -10.76
N PHE A 191 -7.93 -0.97 -10.20
CA PHE A 191 -6.63 -0.54 -10.66
C PHE A 191 -6.38 -1.00 -12.11
N ASP A 192 -5.56 -0.25 -12.84
CA ASP A 192 -5.24 -0.59 -14.24
C ASP A 192 -4.34 -1.84 -14.28
N THR A 193 -4.81 -2.88 -14.99
CA THR A 193 -4.07 -4.13 -15.17
C THR A 193 -2.85 -3.99 -16.07
N ILE A 194 -2.79 -2.90 -16.83
CA ILE A 194 -1.65 -2.62 -17.72
C ILE A 194 -0.45 -2.13 -16.91
N GLU A 195 -0.71 -1.52 -15.76
CA GLU A 195 0.30 -0.88 -14.89
C GLU A 195 0.73 -1.76 -13.70
N ALA A 196 0.03 -2.84 -13.41
CA ALA A 196 0.26 -3.63 -12.21
C ALA A 196 0.73 -5.06 -12.50
N ILE A 197 1.75 -5.50 -11.77
CA ILE A 197 2.01 -6.93 -11.58
C ILE A 197 1.05 -7.40 -10.49
N TYR A 198 0.16 -8.32 -10.81
CA TYR A 198 -0.83 -8.82 -9.86
C TYR A 198 -0.94 -10.36 -9.88
N THR A 199 -1.48 -10.90 -8.81
CA THR A 199 -1.89 -12.30 -8.69
C THR A 199 -3.41 -12.38 -8.86
N PRO A 200 -4.04 -13.54 -9.11
CA PRO A 200 -5.50 -13.65 -9.08
C PRO A 200 -6.07 -13.13 -7.76
N TYR A 201 -7.23 -12.50 -7.82
CA TYR A 201 -7.92 -11.89 -6.66
C TYR A 201 -7.88 -12.74 -5.39
N ASP A 202 -7.62 -12.11 -4.25
CA ASP A 202 -7.47 -12.77 -2.96
C ASP A 202 -8.31 -12.12 -1.86
N ARG A 203 -9.46 -12.72 -1.54
CA ARG A 203 -10.31 -12.30 -0.42
C ARG A 203 -9.59 -12.30 0.95
N LYS A 204 -8.44 -12.98 1.06
CA LYS A 204 -7.64 -13.12 2.29
C LYS A 204 -6.39 -12.25 2.30
N SER A 205 -6.20 -11.41 1.29
CA SER A 205 -5.07 -10.48 1.24
C SER A 205 -5.11 -9.51 2.42
N VAL A 206 -3.95 -9.25 3.02
CA VAL A 206 -3.80 -8.19 4.04
C VAL A 206 -4.03 -6.81 3.43
N MET A 207 -3.91 -6.67 2.10
CA MET A 207 -4.18 -5.45 1.35
C MET A 207 -5.67 -5.26 1.02
N HIS A 208 -6.54 -6.19 1.42
CA HIS A 208 -7.98 -6.07 1.21
C HIS A 208 -8.63 -5.31 2.36
N HIS A 209 -9.30 -4.19 2.07
CA HIS A 209 -10.14 -3.54 3.06
C HIS A 209 -11.26 -4.46 3.52
N PRO A 210 -11.64 -4.44 4.79
CA PRO A 210 -12.84 -5.12 5.24
C PRO A 210 -14.06 -4.54 4.50
N VAL A 211 -15.02 -5.40 4.21
CA VAL A 211 -16.27 -5.00 3.55
C VAL A 211 -17.41 -5.50 4.41
N ALA A 212 -18.15 -4.58 5.01
CA ALA A 212 -19.29 -4.92 5.85
C ALA A 212 -20.46 -5.44 5.01
N ASN A 213 -21.15 -6.46 5.49
CA ASN A 213 -22.36 -7.00 4.86
C ASN A 213 -23.43 -5.93 4.58
N THR A 214 -23.52 -4.91 5.44
CA THR A 214 -24.46 -3.78 5.29
C THR A 214 -24.20 -2.91 4.06
N LEU A 215 -23.01 -2.99 3.46
CA LEU A 215 -22.59 -2.22 2.27
C LEU A 215 -22.65 -3.03 0.98
N THR A 216 -23.15 -4.27 1.04
CA THR A 216 -23.21 -5.19 -0.10
C THR A 216 -24.63 -5.69 -0.35
N LEU A 217 -24.84 -6.24 -1.55
CA LEU A 217 -26.08 -6.92 -1.92
C LEU A 217 -26.00 -8.39 -1.48
N GLY A 218 -27.07 -8.90 -0.92
CA GLY A 218 -27.15 -10.28 -0.41
C GLY A 218 -26.33 -10.50 0.86
N ASP A 219 -25.92 -11.74 1.11
CA ASP A 219 -25.10 -12.12 2.26
C ASP A 219 -23.63 -12.24 1.84
N TRP A 220 -22.95 -11.09 1.80
CA TRP A 220 -21.56 -11.02 1.37
C TRP A 220 -20.76 -10.03 2.22
N GLU A 221 -19.62 -10.47 2.72
CA GLU A 221 -18.71 -9.65 3.52
C GLU A 221 -17.25 -10.10 3.37
N ILE A 222 -16.34 -9.24 3.78
CA ILE A 222 -14.92 -9.57 4.03
C ILE A 222 -14.54 -9.05 5.40
N PRO A 223 -14.14 -9.94 6.32
CA PRO A 223 -13.64 -9.53 7.63
C PRO A 223 -12.25 -8.90 7.51
N ILE A 224 -11.74 -8.36 8.62
CA ILE A 224 -10.36 -7.88 8.70
C ILE A 224 -9.41 -9.07 8.54
N ASN A 225 -8.57 -9.01 7.51
CA ASN A 225 -7.52 -10.00 7.24
C ASN A 225 -6.26 -9.67 8.04
N ARG A 226 -6.06 -10.32 9.18
CA ARG A 226 -4.96 -10.01 10.13
C ARG A 226 -3.63 -10.65 9.80
N LYS A 227 -3.47 -11.29 8.63
CA LYS A 227 -2.24 -12.00 8.26
C LYS A 227 -1.93 -11.84 6.78
N ILE A 228 -0.66 -11.66 6.47
CA ILE A 228 -0.16 -11.73 5.09
C ILE A 228 -0.54 -13.08 4.48
N SER A 229 -1.31 -13.06 3.42
CA SER A 229 -1.85 -14.24 2.76
C SER A 229 -0.79 -15.03 1.97
N LYS A 230 -1.17 -16.19 1.45
CA LYS A 230 -0.28 -16.94 0.54
C LYS A 230 -0.05 -16.21 -0.78
N LYS A 231 -1.06 -15.47 -1.29
CA LYS A 231 -0.94 -14.72 -2.54
C LYS A 231 -0.17 -13.42 -2.35
N ASP A 232 -0.33 -12.72 -1.23
CA ASP A 232 0.53 -11.58 -0.85
C ASP A 232 2.00 -11.99 -0.84
N LYS A 233 2.32 -13.10 -0.17
CA LYS A 233 3.68 -13.65 -0.11
C LYS A 233 4.23 -13.99 -1.49
N LYS A 234 3.38 -14.55 -2.37
CA LYS A 234 3.75 -14.86 -3.75
C LYS A 234 4.00 -13.59 -4.54
N LEU A 235 3.12 -12.59 -4.44
CA LEU A 235 3.27 -11.31 -5.11
C LEU A 235 4.58 -10.64 -4.70
N MET A 236 4.83 -10.48 -3.41
CA MET A 236 6.05 -9.83 -2.92
C MET A 236 7.34 -10.54 -3.35
N LYS A 237 7.33 -11.87 -3.43
CA LYS A 237 8.46 -12.64 -3.99
C LYS A 237 8.66 -12.42 -5.48
N LEU A 238 7.61 -12.09 -6.24
CA LEU A 238 7.71 -11.74 -7.66
C LEU A 238 8.22 -10.32 -7.84
N LEU A 239 7.75 -9.39 -6.99
CA LEU A 239 8.15 -7.97 -7.04
C LEU A 239 9.62 -7.78 -6.60
N TYR A 240 10.05 -8.50 -5.55
CA TYR A 240 11.38 -8.41 -4.96
C TYR A 240 12.03 -9.78 -4.84
N PRO A 241 12.43 -10.39 -5.99
CA PRO A 241 12.96 -11.74 -5.98
C PRO A 241 14.32 -11.84 -5.26
N LYS A 242 14.43 -12.78 -4.32
CA LYS A 242 15.72 -13.14 -3.74
C LYS A 242 16.54 -13.87 -4.80
N ARG A 243 17.69 -13.31 -5.19
CA ARG A 243 18.62 -14.02 -6.08
C ARG A 243 19.15 -15.24 -5.32
N TYR A 244 18.84 -16.41 -5.80
CA TYR A 244 19.62 -17.58 -5.40
C TYR A 244 21.05 -17.32 -5.88
N GLN A 245 22.00 -17.20 -4.95
CA GLN A 245 23.39 -17.37 -5.33
C GLN A 245 23.51 -18.79 -5.85
N SER A 246 23.68 -18.95 -7.16
CA SER A 246 24.06 -20.19 -7.74
C SER A 246 25.43 -20.52 -7.13
N SER A 247 25.45 -21.43 -6.17
CA SER A 247 26.67 -22.06 -5.72
C SER A 247 27.13 -23.04 -6.79
N TYR A 248 27.69 -22.50 -7.87
CA TYR A 248 28.60 -23.28 -8.70
C TYR A 248 30.03 -22.92 -8.30
N PRO A 249 30.83 -23.89 -7.89
CA PRO A 249 32.24 -23.71 -7.62
C PRO A 249 33.00 -23.28 -8.87
#